data_1261e4f86654568829e14b3638351cb9
#
_entry.id   1261e4f86654568829e14b3638351cb9
#
_cell.length_a   1.000
_cell.length_b   1.000
_cell.length_c   1.000
_cell.angle_alpha   90.00
_cell.angle_beta   90.00
_cell.angle_gamma   90.00
#
_symmetry.space_group_name_H-M   'P 1'
#
loop_
_entity.id
_entity.type
_entity.pdbx_description
1 polymer ?
#
loop_
_entity_poly.entity_id
_entity_poly.type
_entity_poly.pdbx_seq_one_letter_code
_entity_poly.pdbx_strand_id
1 'polypeptide(L)'
;MPAAPEGLVAAEDVLLFVNAAVTATGQREFHSGADRQRMSLDFLHAYMLGNYRELYAAALALGVNDHNAALIVRHLLETAGEAGPEQRRTEGALIARRLELLPPQRVYALFGELRAARVNNRRTRAIIRDWLATRPDPAFDAVKYRAGVKGALRHAHLPSATEELGPFLFAPRSRTRFRHPLLDARRRARYEQAALYELPFTVAEGFAARHGIAREVFLERIAPRLTRLERLRLQESAKRAGAEAVRTDLARMPLTRLASYVLGLPAPDRVERRAELTAALTAAARRTAGTRAGSWGRVTAVLDDSYSAYASGQKRRRPLAVALAAHFLLAALAGSYRALWTSGRTDALLARPQGPTPLGARLLDALETGPDLLLVVSDGFDNAPPGLAAEVLRVWRTRIDPAGRTDVVHLNPVYDAREFEVRRLSPAVPTAGIRDAEDLPALVELAAFATGRTGLPRLRAHLDARVAEFLAAAPERFPAEPAAGAAETAGGTA
;
A
#
# COMPACT_ATOMS: atom_id res chain seq x y z
N MET A 1 -19.00 -19.15 -30.84
CA MET A 1 -17.93 -19.57 -29.93
C MET A 1 -18.57 -20.41 -28.82
N PRO A 2 -18.03 -21.57 -28.45
CA PRO A 2 -18.56 -22.29 -27.31
C PRO A 2 -18.45 -21.41 -26.07
N ALA A 3 -19.50 -21.37 -25.23
CA ALA A 3 -19.48 -20.64 -23.97
C ALA A 3 -18.32 -21.16 -23.13
N ALA A 4 -17.52 -20.24 -22.56
CA ALA A 4 -16.47 -20.64 -21.62
C ALA A 4 -17.12 -21.39 -20.44
N PRO A 5 -16.50 -22.47 -19.91
CA PRO A 5 -17.04 -23.15 -18.74
C PRO A 5 -17.23 -22.15 -17.59
N GLU A 6 -18.38 -22.18 -16.93
CA GLU A 6 -18.72 -21.23 -15.84
C GLU A 6 -17.60 -21.05 -14.80
N GLY A 7 -16.83 -22.09 -14.52
CA GLY A 7 -15.69 -22.01 -13.60
C GLY A 7 -14.49 -21.19 -14.11
N LEU A 8 -14.33 -20.99 -15.43
CA LEU A 8 -13.27 -20.11 -15.97
C LEU A 8 -13.69 -18.64 -15.87
N VAL A 9 -14.95 -18.33 -16.20
CA VAL A 9 -15.48 -16.97 -16.06
C VAL A 9 -15.36 -16.48 -14.62
N ALA A 10 -15.76 -17.31 -13.65
CA ALA A 10 -15.65 -16.98 -12.23
C ALA A 10 -14.19 -16.76 -11.78
N ALA A 11 -13.23 -17.52 -12.30
CA ALA A 11 -11.82 -17.32 -12.00
C ALA A 11 -11.28 -16.00 -12.57
N GLU A 12 -11.70 -15.65 -13.78
CA GLU A 12 -11.34 -14.38 -14.43
C GLU A 12 -11.92 -13.18 -13.66
N ASP A 13 -13.19 -13.24 -13.23
CA ASP A 13 -13.85 -12.21 -12.43
C ASP A 13 -13.13 -11.95 -11.10
N VAL A 14 -12.74 -13.02 -10.40
CA VAL A 14 -11.98 -12.91 -9.14
C VAL A 14 -10.62 -12.26 -9.38
N LEU A 15 -9.88 -12.67 -10.41
CA LEU A 15 -8.57 -12.09 -10.71
C LEU A 15 -8.68 -10.62 -11.13
N LEU A 16 -9.69 -10.28 -11.93
CA LEU A 16 -10.00 -8.92 -12.31
C LEU A 16 -10.26 -8.04 -11.08
N PHE A 17 -11.11 -8.50 -10.17
CA PHE A 17 -11.39 -7.81 -8.92
C PHE A 17 -10.13 -7.66 -8.05
N VAL A 18 -9.34 -8.71 -7.86
CA VAL A 18 -8.11 -8.66 -7.06
C VAL A 18 -7.14 -7.63 -7.63
N ASN A 19 -6.93 -7.64 -8.96
CA ASN A 19 -6.07 -6.67 -9.63
C ASN A 19 -6.56 -5.22 -9.42
N ALA A 20 -7.87 -4.99 -9.53
CA ALA A 20 -8.48 -3.69 -9.23
C ALA A 20 -8.30 -3.32 -7.75
N ALA A 21 -8.54 -4.27 -6.83
CA ALA A 21 -8.44 -4.04 -5.39
C ALA A 21 -7.00 -3.82 -4.90
N VAL A 22 -6.00 -4.28 -5.63
CA VAL A 22 -4.58 -3.98 -5.38
C VAL A 22 -4.24 -2.57 -5.87
N THR A 23 -4.63 -2.19 -7.08
CA THR A 23 -4.12 -0.98 -7.76
C THR A 23 -5.00 0.26 -7.56
N ALA A 24 -6.34 0.11 -7.67
CA ALA A 24 -7.28 1.22 -7.64
C ALA A 24 -7.55 1.74 -6.22
N THR A 25 -7.72 3.04 -6.07
CA THR A 25 -8.10 3.70 -4.80
C THR A 25 -9.22 4.73 -4.99
N GLY A 26 -9.94 4.69 -6.12
CA GLY A 26 -10.95 5.69 -6.48
C GLY A 26 -10.40 7.09 -6.77
N GLN A 27 -9.08 7.26 -6.77
CA GLN A 27 -8.42 8.52 -7.11
C GLN A 27 -8.18 8.62 -8.61
N ARG A 28 -8.06 9.87 -9.12
CA ARG A 28 -7.71 10.14 -10.51
C ARG A 28 -6.43 9.42 -10.92
N GLU A 29 -6.45 8.77 -12.09
CA GLU A 29 -5.29 8.25 -12.80
C GLU A 29 -4.96 9.09 -14.04
N PHE A 30 -3.91 8.71 -14.78
CA PHE A 30 -3.52 9.45 -16.00
C PHE A 30 -4.64 9.46 -17.04
N HIS A 31 -5.23 8.29 -17.31
CA HIS A 31 -6.24 8.11 -18.37
C HIS A 31 -7.70 8.24 -17.91
N SER A 32 -7.97 8.37 -16.59
CA SER A 32 -9.34 8.40 -16.07
C SER A 32 -9.54 9.33 -14.87
N GLY A 33 -10.67 10.05 -14.86
CA GLY A 33 -11.08 10.93 -13.76
C GLY A 33 -11.47 10.16 -12.49
N ALA A 34 -11.46 10.84 -11.34
CA ALA A 34 -11.77 10.23 -10.04
C ALA A 34 -13.19 9.66 -9.97
N ASP A 35 -14.19 10.32 -10.59
CA ASP A 35 -15.56 9.84 -10.56
C ASP A 35 -15.73 8.52 -11.29
N ARG A 36 -15.10 8.38 -12.46
CA ARG A 36 -15.09 7.13 -13.22
C ARG A 36 -14.35 6.02 -12.46
N GLN A 37 -13.22 6.35 -11.84
CA GLN A 37 -12.48 5.40 -11.00
C GLN A 37 -13.34 4.88 -9.85
N ARG A 38 -14.06 5.75 -9.15
CA ARG A 38 -14.96 5.35 -8.06
C ARG A 38 -16.13 4.50 -8.56
N MET A 39 -16.84 4.97 -9.60
CA MET A 39 -17.98 4.24 -10.16
C MET A 39 -17.61 2.83 -10.59
N SER A 40 -16.48 2.68 -11.30
CA SER A 40 -15.99 1.39 -11.75
C SER A 40 -15.63 0.48 -10.59
N LEU A 41 -14.98 1.02 -9.56
CA LEU A 41 -14.57 0.26 -8.38
C LEU A 41 -15.79 -0.17 -7.54
N ASP A 42 -16.75 0.72 -7.33
CA ASP A 42 -17.99 0.43 -6.60
C ASP A 42 -18.79 -0.67 -7.31
N PHE A 43 -18.85 -0.65 -8.65
CA PHE A 43 -19.46 -1.71 -9.45
C PHE A 43 -18.79 -3.06 -9.21
N LEU A 44 -17.45 -3.14 -9.27
CA LEU A 44 -16.71 -4.38 -9.04
C LEU A 44 -16.92 -4.92 -7.63
N HIS A 45 -16.93 -4.06 -6.63
CA HIS A 45 -17.23 -4.45 -5.25
C HIS A 45 -18.64 -5.03 -5.10
N ALA A 46 -19.64 -4.37 -5.68
CA ALA A 46 -21.03 -4.84 -5.66
C ALA A 46 -21.20 -6.17 -6.40
N TYR A 47 -20.58 -6.30 -7.57
CA TYR A 47 -20.61 -7.51 -8.38
C TYR A 47 -20.02 -8.71 -7.65
N MET A 48 -18.83 -8.54 -7.07
CA MET A 48 -18.15 -9.61 -6.33
C MET A 48 -18.90 -10.00 -5.04
N LEU A 49 -19.43 -9.03 -4.31
CA LEU A 49 -20.22 -9.29 -3.12
C LEU A 49 -21.49 -10.09 -3.45
N GLY A 50 -22.19 -9.74 -4.54
CA GLY A 50 -23.44 -10.39 -4.93
C GLY A 50 -23.26 -11.78 -5.52
N ASN A 51 -22.19 -12.03 -6.27
CA ASN A 51 -21.99 -13.27 -6.99
C ASN A 51 -21.00 -14.24 -6.30
N TYR A 52 -20.00 -13.71 -5.58
CA TYR A 52 -18.87 -14.51 -5.06
C TYR A 52 -18.48 -14.07 -3.64
N ARG A 53 -19.45 -13.94 -2.75
CA ARG A 53 -19.27 -13.40 -1.40
C ARG A 53 -18.11 -14.03 -0.61
N GLU A 54 -17.94 -15.37 -0.69
CA GLU A 54 -16.85 -16.06 -0.01
C GLU A 54 -15.48 -15.65 -0.55
N LEU A 55 -15.33 -15.59 -1.87
CA LEU A 55 -14.09 -15.17 -2.53
C LEU A 55 -13.84 -13.67 -2.33
N TYR A 56 -14.90 -12.88 -2.27
CA TYR A 56 -14.83 -11.46 -1.92
C TYR A 56 -14.27 -11.25 -0.51
N ALA A 57 -14.73 -12.03 0.47
CA ALA A 57 -14.20 -12.02 1.82
C ALA A 57 -12.74 -12.52 1.88
N ALA A 58 -12.42 -13.61 1.14
CA ALA A 58 -11.08 -14.18 1.05
C ALA A 58 -10.05 -13.18 0.48
N ALA A 59 -10.49 -12.20 -0.35
CA ALA A 59 -9.62 -11.14 -0.84
C ALA A 59 -8.99 -10.30 0.29
N LEU A 60 -9.56 -10.28 1.50
CA LEU A 60 -8.94 -9.65 2.68
C LEU A 60 -7.60 -10.29 3.07
N ALA A 61 -7.38 -11.56 2.71
CA ALA A 61 -6.12 -12.26 2.95
C ALA A 61 -5.04 -11.98 1.89
N LEU A 62 -5.40 -11.28 0.80
CA LEU A 62 -4.48 -10.92 -0.26
C LEU A 62 -3.90 -9.51 -0.03
N GLY A 63 -2.94 -9.13 -0.89
CA GLY A 63 -2.29 -7.81 -0.88
C GLY A 63 -3.18 -6.64 -1.34
N VAL A 64 -4.51 -6.71 -1.15
CA VAL A 64 -5.42 -5.61 -1.49
C VAL A 64 -5.06 -4.34 -0.71
N ASN A 65 -5.20 -3.19 -1.35
CA ASN A 65 -4.82 -1.94 -0.70
C ASN A 65 -5.78 -1.55 0.44
N ASP A 66 -5.31 -0.68 1.35
CA ASP A 66 -6.06 -0.29 2.56
C ASP A 66 -7.44 0.32 2.27
N HIS A 67 -7.61 0.97 1.11
CA HIS A 67 -8.90 1.54 0.71
C HIS A 67 -9.91 0.44 0.41
N ASN A 68 -9.54 -0.51 -0.46
CA ASN A 68 -10.39 -1.62 -0.83
C ASN A 68 -10.60 -2.61 0.31
N ALA A 69 -9.58 -2.84 1.14
CA ALA A 69 -9.75 -3.64 2.36
C ALA A 69 -10.83 -3.05 3.28
N ALA A 70 -10.83 -1.73 3.48
CA ALA A 70 -11.87 -1.06 4.27
C ALA A 70 -13.25 -1.16 3.62
N LEU A 71 -13.35 -1.03 2.28
CA LEU A 71 -14.61 -1.21 1.53
C LEU A 71 -15.14 -2.65 1.67
N ILE A 72 -14.28 -3.67 1.52
CA ILE A 72 -14.69 -5.07 1.70
C ILE A 72 -15.24 -5.28 3.12
N VAL A 73 -14.52 -4.81 4.16
CA VAL A 73 -15.01 -4.91 5.55
C VAL A 73 -16.34 -4.20 5.72
N ARG A 74 -16.50 -3.00 5.17
CA ARG A 74 -17.74 -2.24 5.23
C ARG A 74 -18.90 -3.03 4.62
N HIS A 75 -18.78 -3.50 3.39
CA HIS A 75 -19.84 -4.23 2.68
C HIS A 75 -20.21 -5.54 3.39
N LEU A 76 -19.23 -6.31 3.90
CA LEU A 76 -19.50 -7.53 4.66
C LEU A 76 -20.26 -7.26 5.97
N LEU A 77 -20.07 -6.08 6.59
CA LEU A 77 -20.80 -5.69 7.79
C LEU A 77 -22.18 -5.09 7.47
N GLU A 78 -22.32 -4.36 6.38
CA GLU A 78 -23.61 -3.84 5.89
C GLU A 78 -24.57 -4.99 5.53
N THR A 79 -24.06 -6.03 4.89
CA THR A 79 -24.83 -7.20 4.44
C THR A 79 -24.70 -8.42 5.37
N ALA A 80 -24.37 -8.21 6.64
CA ALA A 80 -24.11 -9.29 7.58
C ALA A 80 -25.30 -10.26 7.79
N GLY A 81 -26.54 -9.79 7.53
CA GLY A 81 -27.75 -10.61 7.61
C GLY A 81 -27.87 -11.68 6.53
N GLU A 82 -27.22 -11.49 5.38
CA GLU A 82 -27.28 -12.37 4.21
C GLU A 82 -26.39 -13.63 4.36
N ALA A 83 -25.36 -13.57 5.22
CA ALA A 83 -24.45 -14.69 5.43
C ALA A 83 -24.96 -15.68 6.47
N GLY A 84 -24.72 -16.97 6.24
CA GLY A 84 -24.97 -18.04 7.22
C GLY A 84 -24.04 -17.96 8.45
N PRO A 85 -24.33 -18.71 9.52
CA PRO A 85 -23.57 -18.64 10.78
C PRO A 85 -22.07 -18.98 10.61
N GLU A 86 -21.75 -20.00 9.82
CA GLU A 86 -20.37 -20.43 9.57
C GLU A 86 -19.60 -19.40 8.74
N GLN A 87 -20.20 -18.96 7.64
CA GLN A 87 -19.64 -17.90 6.80
C GLN A 87 -19.38 -16.61 7.60
N ARG A 88 -20.31 -16.22 8.49
CA ARG A 88 -20.10 -15.08 9.39
C ARG A 88 -18.92 -15.25 10.33
N ARG A 89 -18.62 -16.48 10.77
CA ARG A 89 -17.42 -16.75 11.60
C ARG A 89 -16.15 -16.55 10.80
N THR A 90 -16.06 -17.14 9.61
CA THR A 90 -14.90 -16.99 8.71
C THR A 90 -14.67 -15.53 8.33
N GLU A 91 -15.72 -14.83 7.86
CA GLU A 91 -15.64 -13.40 7.58
C GLU A 91 -15.22 -12.59 8.81
N GLY A 92 -15.70 -12.95 10.01
CA GLY A 92 -15.34 -12.29 11.27
C GLY A 92 -13.86 -12.39 11.59
N ALA A 93 -13.26 -13.57 11.40
CA ALA A 93 -11.84 -13.80 11.59
C ALA A 93 -10.99 -13.00 10.58
N LEU A 94 -11.38 -13.02 9.31
CA LEU A 94 -10.72 -12.22 8.25
C LEU A 94 -10.78 -10.72 8.52
N ILE A 95 -11.96 -10.22 8.91
CA ILE A 95 -12.16 -8.81 9.25
C ILE A 95 -11.29 -8.43 10.45
N ALA A 96 -11.33 -9.20 11.55
CA ALA A 96 -10.55 -8.90 12.74
C ALA A 96 -9.06 -8.82 12.41
N ARG A 97 -8.54 -9.84 11.72
CA ARG A 97 -7.13 -9.89 11.31
C ARG A 97 -6.75 -8.74 10.37
N ARG A 98 -7.60 -8.38 9.41
CA ARG A 98 -7.33 -7.27 8.50
C ARG A 98 -7.34 -5.92 9.20
N LEU A 99 -8.24 -5.70 10.16
CA LEU A 99 -8.29 -4.46 10.94
C LEU A 99 -7.04 -4.24 11.80
N GLU A 100 -6.37 -5.30 12.27
CA GLU A 100 -5.08 -5.20 12.97
C GLU A 100 -3.97 -4.65 12.07
N LEU A 101 -4.00 -4.98 10.76
CA LEU A 101 -3.00 -4.57 9.79
C LEU A 101 -3.27 -3.19 9.18
N LEU A 102 -4.52 -2.73 9.21
CA LEU A 102 -4.86 -1.41 8.68
C LEU A 102 -4.34 -0.28 9.57
N PRO A 103 -3.88 0.83 8.98
CA PRO A 103 -3.55 2.03 9.76
C PRO A 103 -4.73 2.49 10.63
N PRO A 104 -4.52 2.82 11.91
CA PRO A 104 -5.60 3.20 12.82
C PRO A 104 -6.52 4.31 12.30
N GLN A 105 -5.97 5.29 11.61
CA GLN A 105 -6.75 6.34 10.98
C GLN A 105 -7.74 5.81 9.94
N ARG A 106 -7.39 4.75 9.21
CA ARG A 106 -8.26 4.11 8.24
C ARG A 106 -9.39 3.35 8.93
N VAL A 107 -9.06 2.65 10.01
CA VAL A 107 -10.06 1.91 10.81
C VAL A 107 -11.06 2.87 11.48
N TYR A 108 -10.59 3.97 12.07
CA TYR A 108 -11.48 4.99 12.62
C TYR A 108 -12.35 5.67 11.54
N ALA A 109 -11.82 5.87 10.34
CA ALA A 109 -12.60 6.38 9.21
C ALA A 109 -13.70 5.39 8.81
N LEU A 110 -13.37 4.09 8.67
CA LEU A 110 -14.32 3.01 8.41
C LEU A 110 -15.45 2.96 9.46
N PHE A 111 -15.13 3.07 10.75
CA PHE A 111 -16.14 3.11 11.80
C PHE A 111 -17.04 4.35 11.71
N GLY A 112 -16.48 5.47 11.21
CA GLY A 112 -17.24 6.67 10.90
C GLY A 112 -18.21 6.46 9.73
N GLU A 113 -17.79 5.76 8.69
CA GLU A 113 -18.62 5.40 7.52
C GLU A 113 -19.73 4.45 7.90
N LEU A 114 -19.45 3.39 8.67
CA LEU A 114 -20.47 2.47 9.21
C LEU A 114 -21.52 3.20 10.05
N ARG A 115 -21.09 4.19 10.86
CA ARG A 115 -22.01 5.03 11.62
C ARG A 115 -22.88 5.89 10.71
N ALA A 116 -22.30 6.50 9.68
CA ALA A 116 -23.04 7.33 8.72
C ALA A 116 -24.08 6.49 7.94
N ALA A 117 -23.71 5.25 7.58
CA ALA A 117 -24.58 4.28 6.94
C ALA A 117 -25.59 3.61 7.92
N ARG A 118 -25.59 3.97 9.21
CA ARG A 118 -26.44 3.39 10.27
C ARG A 118 -26.28 1.88 10.46
N VAL A 119 -25.13 1.32 10.13
CA VAL A 119 -24.79 -0.09 10.31
C VAL A 119 -24.42 -0.34 11.76
N ASN A 120 -25.40 -0.64 12.59
CA ASN A 120 -25.24 -0.81 14.05
C ASN A 120 -25.84 -2.16 14.54
N ASN A 121 -25.49 -3.26 13.86
CA ASN A 121 -25.87 -4.60 14.30
C ASN A 121 -24.93 -5.11 15.41
N ARG A 122 -25.32 -6.25 16.05
CA ARG A 122 -24.54 -6.87 17.13
C ARG A 122 -23.09 -7.19 16.71
N ARG A 123 -22.89 -7.65 15.46
CA ARG A 123 -21.60 -8.02 14.91
C ARG A 123 -20.69 -6.79 14.76
N THR A 124 -21.20 -5.70 14.17
CA THR A 124 -20.47 -4.43 14.02
C THR A 124 -20.01 -3.91 15.36
N ARG A 125 -20.89 -3.89 16.38
CA ARG A 125 -20.52 -3.45 17.73
C ARG A 125 -19.45 -4.32 18.36
N ALA A 126 -19.53 -5.65 18.18
CA ALA A 126 -18.51 -6.58 18.69
C ALA A 126 -17.15 -6.33 18.04
N ILE A 127 -17.09 -6.19 16.71
CA ILE A 127 -15.85 -5.91 15.98
C ILE A 127 -15.22 -4.58 16.42
N ILE A 128 -16.02 -3.52 16.58
CA ILE A 128 -15.51 -2.22 17.08
C ILE A 128 -14.96 -2.38 18.49
N ARG A 129 -15.69 -3.05 19.39
CA ARG A 129 -15.26 -3.30 20.77
C ARG A 129 -13.95 -4.07 20.81
N ASP A 130 -13.88 -5.19 20.10
CA ASP A 130 -12.75 -6.09 20.11
C ASP A 130 -11.51 -5.41 19.52
N TRP A 131 -11.65 -4.67 18.42
CA TRP A 131 -10.54 -3.89 17.86
C TRP A 131 -10.06 -2.79 18.81
N LEU A 132 -10.97 -2.04 19.47
CA LEU A 132 -10.57 -1.02 20.46
C LEU A 132 -9.84 -1.64 21.65
N ALA A 133 -10.20 -2.87 22.04
CA ALA A 133 -9.53 -3.60 23.13
C ALA A 133 -8.10 -4.05 22.76
N THR A 134 -7.79 -4.23 21.47
CA THR A 134 -6.43 -4.57 21.01
C THR A 134 -5.50 -3.36 20.93
N ARG A 135 -6.01 -2.14 21.10
CA ARG A 135 -5.19 -0.93 20.98
C ARG A 135 -4.15 -0.85 22.11
N PRO A 136 -2.85 -0.72 21.77
CA PRO A 136 -1.77 -0.74 22.78
C PRO A 136 -1.78 0.50 23.67
N ASP A 137 -2.21 1.66 23.16
CA ASP A 137 -2.28 2.92 23.89
C ASP A 137 -3.57 3.68 23.55
N PRO A 138 -4.66 3.44 24.29
CA PRO A 138 -5.92 4.17 24.12
C PRO A 138 -5.81 5.68 24.36
N ALA A 139 -4.87 6.14 25.18
CA ALA A 139 -4.66 7.57 25.43
C ALA A 139 -4.00 8.24 24.21
N PHE A 140 -3.04 7.57 23.58
CA PHE A 140 -2.45 8.03 22.33
C PHE A 140 -3.51 8.15 21.23
N ASP A 141 -4.35 7.14 21.06
CA ASP A 141 -5.44 7.17 20.08
C ASP A 141 -6.43 8.30 20.39
N ALA A 142 -6.79 8.51 21.66
CA ALA A 142 -7.68 9.59 22.08
C ALA A 142 -7.10 10.98 21.80
N VAL A 143 -5.79 11.14 21.84
CA VAL A 143 -5.10 12.39 21.50
C VAL A 143 -5.01 12.56 19.97
N LYS A 144 -4.53 11.53 19.26
CA LYS A 144 -4.22 11.59 17.82
C LYS A 144 -5.47 11.47 16.95
N TYR A 145 -6.38 10.57 17.28
CA TYR A 145 -7.58 10.22 16.51
C TYR A 145 -8.89 10.56 17.24
N ARG A 146 -8.89 11.63 18.01
CA ARG A 146 -9.95 12.01 18.96
C ARG A 146 -11.37 11.87 18.41
N ALA A 147 -11.64 12.39 17.21
CA ALA A 147 -12.98 12.33 16.59
C ALA A 147 -13.40 10.89 16.28
N GLY A 148 -12.47 10.08 15.78
CA GLY A 148 -12.66 8.66 15.48
C GLY A 148 -12.97 7.83 16.73
N VAL A 149 -12.17 7.99 17.78
CA VAL A 149 -12.40 7.32 19.08
C VAL A 149 -13.77 7.67 19.65
N LYS A 150 -14.11 8.97 19.71
CA LYS A 150 -15.43 9.41 20.17
C LYS A 150 -16.57 8.80 19.34
N GLY A 151 -16.38 8.76 18.04
CA GLY A 151 -17.34 8.20 17.10
C GLY A 151 -17.56 6.71 17.32
N ALA A 152 -16.47 5.95 17.46
CA ALA A 152 -16.48 4.50 17.68
C ALA A 152 -17.14 4.13 19.01
N LEU A 153 -16.75 4.78 20.12
CA LEU A 153 -17.36 4.54 21.45
C LEU A 153 -18.87 4.80 21.45
N ARG A 154 -19.31 5.91 20.84
CA ARG A 154 -20.75 6.24 20.76
C ARG A 154 -21.51 5.25 19.86
N HIS A 155 -20.93 4.88 18.72
CA HIS A 155 -21.57 3.99 17.76
C HIS A 155 -21.76 2.59 18.30
N ALA A 156 -20.77 2.08 19.02
CA ALA A 156 -20.83 0.74 19.62
C ALA A 156 -21.42 0.72 21.05
N HIS A 157 -21.85 1.86 21.58
CA HIS A 157 -22.37 2.01 22.95
C HIS A 157 -21.38 1.50 24.02
N LEU A 158 -20.09 1.83 23.86
CA LEU A 158 -19.04 1.37 24.75
C LEU A 158 -18.68 2.43 25.79
N PRO A 159 -18.35 2.01 27.02
CA PRO A 159 -17.70 2.88 27.99
C PRO A 159 -16.28 3.25 27.52
N SER A 160 -15.71 4.29 28.09
CA SER A 160 -14.31 4.63 27.86
C SER A 160 -13.39 3.61 28.53
N ALA A 161 -12.26 3.30 27.87
CA ALA A 161 -11.32 2.28 28.34
C ALA A 161 -10.69 2.58 29.72
N THR A 162 -10.60 3.86 30.09
CA THR A 162 -10.11 4.30 31.40
C THR A 162 -10.97 5.42 31.96
N GLU A 163 -10.93 5.60 33.28
CA GLU A 163 -11.66 6.64 33.99
C GLU A 163 -11.39 8.06 33.46
N GLU A 164 -10.18 8.34 32.99
CA GLU A 164 -9.79 9.65 32.48
C GLU A 164 -10.19 9.91 31.03
N LEU A 165 -10.32 8.85 30.21
CA LEU A 165 -10.65 8.99 28.81
C LEU A 165 -12.08 9.54 28.57
N GLY A 166 -13.03 9.17 29.42
CA GLY A 166 -14.39 9.70 29.35
C GLY A 166 -14.42 11.22 29.47
N PRO A 167 -13.96 11.81 30.58
CA PRO A 167 -13.85 13.26 30.72
C PRO A 167 -13.02 13.92 29.61
N PHE A 168 -11.85 13.34 29.26
CA PHE A 168 -11.01 13.89 28.19
C PHE A 168 -11.74 14.01 26.85
N LEU A 169 -12.45 12.98 26.45
CA LEU A 169 -13.17 12.93 25.17
C LEU A 169 -14.45 13.76 25.18
N PHE A 170 -15.28 13.62 26.19
CA PHE A 170 -16.66 14.11 26.20
C PHE A 170 -16.89 15.37 27.01
N ALA A 171 -16.10 15.60 28.06
CA ALA A 171 -16.19 16.76 28.95
C ALA A 171 -14.80 17.39 29.24
N PRO A 172 -14.06 17.86 28.21
CA PRO A 172 -12.65 18.25 28.37
C PRO A 172 -12.41 19.46 29.28
N ARG A 173 -13.46 20.18 29.66
CA ARG A 173 -13.39 21.32 30.59
C ARG A 173 -13.71 20.93 32.03
N SER A 174 -14.17 19.68 32.27
CA SER A 174 -14.54 19.21 33.60
C SER A 174 -13.36 18.92 34.52
N ARG A 175 -12.15 18.79 33.99
CA ARG A 175 -10.94 18.52 34.73
C ARG A 175 -9.85 19.56 34.48
N THR A 176 -9.23 20.03 35.55
CA THR A 176 -8.10 20.97 35.52
C THR A 176 -6.76 20.26 35.28
N ARG A 177 -6.70 18.93 35.49
CA ARG A 177 -5.51 18.09 35.32
C ARG A 177 -5.92 16.65 34.98
N PHE A 178 -5.07 15.96 34.18
CA PHE A 178 -5.13 14.52 33.94
C PHE A 178 -3.89 13.84 34.53
N ARG A 179 -4.06 12.63 35.10
CA ARG A 179 -2.92 11.84 35.62
C ARG A 179 -2.07 11.30 34.45
N HIS A 180 -2.73 10.91 33.35
CA HIS A 180 -2.03 10.41 32.18
C HIS A 180 -1.27 11.54 31.50
N PRO A 181 0.09 11.43 31.34
CA PRO A 181 0.94 12.52 30.87
C PRO A 181 0.49 13.09 29.50
N LEU A 182 0.18 12.20 28.54
CA LEU A 182 -0.20 12.61 27.18
C LEU A 182 -1.55 13.35 27.13
N LEU A 183 -2.53 12.95 27.97
CA LEU A 183 -3.81 13.63 28.07
C LEU A 183 -3.63 15.03 28.69
N ASP A 184 -2.80 15.14 29.71
CA ASP A 184 -2.50 16.41 30.35
C ASP A 184 -1.67 17.34 29.45
N ALA A 185 -0.65 16.82 28.76
CA ALA A 185 0.10 17.56 27.75
C ALA A 185 -0.83 18.15 26.67
N ARG A 186 -1.81 17.36 26.19
CA ARG A 186 -2.81 17.84 25.20
C ARG A 186 -3.71 18.95 25.75
N ARG A 187 -4.01 18.93 27.05
CA ARG A 187 -4.73 20.01 27.74
C ARG A 187 -3.86 21.25 27.84
N ARG A 188 -2.63 21.13 28.37
CA ARG A 188 -1.66 22.22 28.59
C ARG A 188 -1.24 22.89 27.29
N ALA A 189 -1.06 22.14 26.20
CA ALA A 189 -0.66 22.67 24.89
C ALA A 189 -1.58 23.75 24.32
N ARG A 190 -2.75 24.01 24.92
CA ARG A 190 -3.62 25.13 24.53
C ARG A 190 -3.07 26.49 24.92
N TYR A 191 -2.29 26.58 25.97
CA TYR A 191 -1.76 27.80 26.56
C TYR A 191 -0.26 27.74 26.91
N GLU A 192 0.33 26.56 26.90
CA GLU A 192 1.74 26.31 27.23
C GLU A 192 2.47 25.72 26.02
N GLN A 193 3.39 26.51 25.44
CA GLN A 193 4.14 26.09 24.24
C GLN A 193 5.00 24.85 24.46
N ALA A 194 5.61 24.69 25.63
CA ALA A 194 6.47 23.55 25.94
C ALA A 194 5.71 22.22 25.85
N ALA A 195 4.47 22.18 26.31
CA ALA A 195 3.65 20.96 26.33
C ALA A 195 3.32 20.41 24.94
N LEU A 196 3.35 21.22 23.87
CA LEU A 196 3.08 20.73 22.52
C LEU A 196 4.11 19.72 22.03
N TYR A 197 5.37 19.83 22.49
CA TYR A 197 6.46 18.92 22.08
C TYR A 197 6.38 17.53 22.74
N GLU A 198 5.47 17.36 23.69
CA GLU A 198 5.14 16.07 24.29
C GLU A 198 4.12 15.29 23.43
N LEU A 199 3.50 15.93 22.42
CA LEU A 199 2.40 15.39 21.60
C LEU A 199 2.89 14.72 20.31
N PRO A 200 2.09 13.82 19.72
CA PRO A 200 2.34 13.33 18.38
C PRO A 200 2.40 14.47 17.35
N PHE A 201 3.29 14.34 16.35
CA PHE A 201 3.60 15.39 15.37
C PHE A 201 2.36 16.09 14.80
N THR A 202 1.39 15.32 14.30
CA THR A 202 0.20 15.89 13.64
C THR A 202 -0.67 16.73 14.57
N VAL A 203 -0.65 16.44 15.88
CA VAL A 203 -1.36 17.22 16.91
C VAL A 203 -0.53 18.44 17.32
N ALA A 204 0.77 18.24 17.52
CA ALA A 204 1.70 19.29 17.88
C ALA A 204 1.75 20.39 16.79
N GLU A 205 1.75 20.01 15.51
CA GLU A 205 1.76 20.92 14.35
C GLU A 205 0.57 21.90 14.37
N GLY A 206 -0.64 21.41 14.70
CA GLY A 206 -1.81 22.26 14.84
C GLY A 206 -1.70 23.27 15.99
N PHE A 207 -1.01 22.90 17.08
CA PHE A 207 -0.73 23.84 18.18
C PHE A 207 0.38 24.79 17.85
N ALA A 208 1.44 24.37 17.15
CA ALA A 208 2.54 25.21 16.74
C ALA A 208 2.04 26.40 15.89
N ALA A 209 1.15 26.12 14.94
CA ALA A 209 0.50 27.14 14.13
C ALA A 209 -0.30 28.13 15.00
N ARG A 210 -1.05 27.62 15.98
CA ARG A 210 -1.83 28.46 16.90
C ARG A 210 -0.97 29.38 17.79
N HIS A 211 0.20 28.90 18.19
CA HIS A 211 1.15 29.65 19.02
C HIS A 211 2.10 30.52 18.21
N GLY A 212 1.97 30.56 16.87
CA GLY A 212 2.83 31.36 16.00
C GLY A 212 4.31 30.91 16.01
N ILE A 213 4.57 29.62 16.27
CA ILE A 213 5.94 29.09 16.33
C ILE A 213 6.49 28.94 14.90
N ALA A 214 7.69 29.53 14.67
CA ALA A 214 8.37 29.41 13.39
C ALA A 214 8.62 27.93 13.01
N ARG A 215 8.49 27.60 11.72
CA ARG A 215 8.58 26.24 11.21
C ARG A 215 9.90 25.54 11.54
N GLU A 216 11.00 26.25 11.44
CA GLU A 216 12.33 25.78 11.78
C GLU A 216 12.40 25.34 13.25
N VAL A 217 12.06 26.25 14.18
CA VAL A 217 12.07 26.00 15.62
C VAL A 217 11.15 24.83 15.99
N PHE A 218 9.98 24.75 15.35
CA PHE A 218 9.05 23.65 15.58
C PHE A 218 9.66 22.32 15.15
N LEU A 219 10.22 22.23 13.92
CA LEU A 219 10.77 21.00 13.38
C LEU A 219 11.99 20.51 14.18
N GLU A 220 12.88 21.40 14.58
CA GLU A 220 14.03 21.09 15.44
C GLU A 220 13.60 20.45 16.77
N ARG A 221 12.64 21.06 17.45
CA ARG A 221 12.20 20.60 18.78
C ARG A 221 11.34 19.34 18.72
N ILE A 222 10.52 19.15 17.69
CA ILE A 222 9.65 17.98 17.54
C ILE A 222 10.38 16.77 16.93
N ALA A 223 11.57 16.95 16.37
CA ALA A 223 12.33 15.89 15.70
C ALA A 223 12.44 14.57 16.49
N PRO A 224 12.67 14.57 17.82
CA PRO A 224 12.71 13.31 18.60
C PRO A 224 11.39 12.52 18.59
N ARG A 225 10.26 13.19 18.34
CA ARG A 225 8.91 12.57 18.34
C ARG A 225 8.43 12.11 16.96
N LEU A 226 9.19 12.41 15.93
CA LEU A 226 8.82 12.03 14.55
C LEU A 226 9.02 10.53 14.32
N THR A 227 8.01 9.88 13.75
CA THR A 227 8.15 8.54 13.18
C THR A 227 9.08 8.56 11.97
N ARG A 228 9.62 7.39 11.58
CA ARG A 228 10.50 7.29 10.40
C ARG A 228 9.84 7.81 9.12
N LEU A 229 8.55 7.49 8.91
CA LEU A 229 7.80 7.96 7.74
C LEU A 229 7.55 9.47 7.78
N GLU A 230 7.28 10.03 8.96
CA GLU A 230 7.16 11.48 9.13
C GLU A 230 8.50 12.17 8.85
N ARG A 231 9.63 11.63 9.36
CA ARG A 231 10.98 12.13 9.06
C ARG A 231 11.26 12.11 7.56
N LEU A 232 11.01 10.98 6.87
CA LEU A 232 11.22 10.86 5.42
C LEU A 232 10.41 11.93 4.66
N ARG A 233 9.13 12.11 5.02
CA ARG A 233 8.25 13.10 4.38
C ARG A 233 8.68 14.53 4.62
N LEU A 234 9.22 14.82 5.79
CA LEU A 234 9.57 16.16 6.21
C LEU A 234 11.02 16.55 5.87
N GLN A 235 11.91 15.59 5.63
CA GLN A 235 13.34 15.78 5.51
C GLN A 235 13.72 16.93 4.56
N GLU A 236 13.16 16.96 3.35
CA GLU A 236 13.48 18.01 2.38
C GLU A 236 12.90 19.39 2.76
N SER A 237 11.72 19.41 3.38
CA SER A 237 11.16 20.68 3.86
C SER A 237 11.87 21.19 5.11
N ALA A 238 12.35 20.29 5.95
CA ALA A 238 13.15 20.62 7.12
C ALA A 238 14.52 21.17 6.72
N LYS A 239 15.20 20.52 5.76
CA LYS A 239 16.48 21.02 5.20
C LYS A 239 16.33 22.44 4.66
N ARG A 240 15.25 22.71 3.91
CA ARG A 240 14.97 24.08 3.39
C ARG A 240 14.65 25.10 4.48
N ALA A 241 14.09 24.64 5.60
CA ALA A 241 13.79 25.50 6.76
C ALA A 241 14.98 25.64 7.73
N GLY A 242 16.13 25.00 7.47
CA GLY A 242 17.28 25.02 8.37
C GLY A 242 17.21 24.02 9.54
N ALA A 243 16.20 23.15 9.60
CA ALA A 243 16.01 22.18 10.67
C ALA A 243 16.78 20.88 10.37
N GLU A 244 18.04 20.79 10.79
CA GLU A 244 18.91 19.65 10.50
C GLU A 244 18.62 18.39 11.32
N ALA A 245 17.95 18.51 12.46
CA ALA A 245 17.60 17.38 13.32
C ALA A 245 16.63 16.39 12.66
N VAL A 246 15.93 16.77 11.58
CA VAL A 246 14.98 15.92 10.87
C VAL A 246 15.72 15.11 9.80
N ARG A 247 16.43 14.09 10.21
CA ARG A 247 17.09 13.12 9.31
C ARG A 247 16.52 11.72 9.53
N THR A 248 16.55 10.89 8.48
CA THR A 248 16.14 9.49 8.58
C THR A 248 17.17 8.57 7.95
N ASP A 249 17.28 7.37 8.49
CA ASP A 249 18.05 6.28 7.88
C ASP A 249 17.26 5.75 6.67
N LEU A 250 17.68 6.16 5.48
CA LEU A 250 17.02 5.78 4.23
C LEU A 250 17.06 4.26 3.99
N ALA A 251 18.11 3.57 4.44
CA ALA A 251 18.25 2.13 4.25
C ALA A 251 17.18 1.31 4.99
N ARG A 252 16.55 1.87 6.01
CA ARG A 252 15.46 1.23 6.77
C ARG A 252 14.07 1.54 6.25
N MET A 253 13.94 2.34 5.19
CA MET A 253 12.65 2.67 4.59
C MET A 253 12.08 1.50 3.77
N PRO A 254 10.74 1.37 3.66
CA PRO A 254 10.12 0.51 2.66
C PRO A 254 10.56 0.93 1.25
N LEU A 255 10.83 -0.05 0.40
CA LEU A 255 11.49 0.15 -0.89
C LEU A 255 10.70 1.08 -1.82
N THR A 256 9.39 0.84 -2.01
CA THR A 256 8.56 1.68 -2.87
C THR A 256 8.40 3.10 -2.32
N ARG A 257 8.36 3.27 -0.99
CA ARG A 257 8.35 4.59 -0.35
C ARG A 257 9.66 5.33 -0.56
N LEU A 258 10.79 4.62 -0.45
CA LEU A 258 12.11 5.17 -0.73
C LEU A 258 12.24 5.58 -2.20
N ALA A 259 11.79 4.74 -3.14
CA ALA A 259 11.76 5.08 -4.56
C ALA A 259 10.93 6.34 -4.85
N SER A 260 9.76 6.46 -4.21
CA SER A 260 8.92 7.66 -4.30
C SER A 260 9.63 8.92 -3.77
N TYR A 261 10.36 8.80 -2.67
CA TYR A 261 11.18 9.89 -2.11
C TYR A 261 12.29 10.30 -3.10
N VAL A 262 13.05 9.33 -3.62
CA VAL A 262 14.13 9.57 -4.58
C VAL A 262 13.61 10.30 -5.82
N LEU A 263 12.49 9.86 -6.39
CA LEU A 263 11.87 10.52 -7.54
C LEU A 263 11.29 11.91 -7.21
N GLY A 264 11.05 12.20 -5.95
CA GLY A 264 10.65 13.52 -5.45
C GLY A 264 11.79 14.54 -5.45
N LEU A 265 13.04 14.07 -5.36
CA LEU A 265 14.23 14.93 -5.38
C LEU A 265 14.47 15.53 -6.78
N PRO A 266 14.99 16.75 -6.88
CA PRO A 266 15.53 17.30 -8.13
C PRO A 266 16.61 16.39 -8.73
N ALA A 267 16.75 16.39 -10.05
CA ALA A 267 17.75 15.54 -10.72
C ALA A 267 19.19 15.86 -10.26
N PRO A 268 19.61 17.13 -10.07
CA PRO A 268 20.95 17.44 -9.54
C PRO A 268 21.20 16.79 -8.17
N ASP A 269 20.24 16.87 -7.24
CA ASP A 269 20.38 16.27 -5.90
C ASP A 269 20.50 14.73 -5.97
N ARG A 270 19.82 14.11 -6.94
CA ARG A 270 19.95 12.65 -7.18
C ARG A 270 21.34 12.27 -7.70
N VAL A 271 21.95 13.13 -8.51
CA VAL A 271 23.31 12.93 -9.00
C VAL A 271 24.32 13.11 -7.86
N GLU A 272 24.22 14.19 -7.11
CA GLU A 272 25.09 14.49 -5.96
C GLU A 272 25.05 13.39 -4.91
N ARG A 273 23.85 12.91 -4.57
CA ARG A 273 23.61 11.87 -3.55
C ARG A 273 23.58 10.45 -4.11
N ARG A 274 24.08 10.21 -5.31
CA ARG A 274 23.99 8.92 -6.03
C ARG A 274 24.42 7.74 -5.18
N ALA A 275 25.58 7.80 -4.57
CA ALA A 275 26.13 6.68 -3.77
C ALA A 275 25.22 6.35 -2.59
N GLU A 276 24.77 7.36 -1.85
CA GLU A 276 23.86 7.24 -0.71
C GLU A 276 22.53 6.61 -1.13
N LEU A 277 21.89 7.17 -2.18
CA LEU A 277 20.57 6.74 -2.64
C LEU A 277 20.61 5.32 -3.22
N THR A 278 21.65 4.97 -3.99
CA THR A 278 21.83 3.62 -4.52
C THR A 278 22.05 2.61 -3.40
N ALA A 279 22.91 2.92 -2.43
CA ALA A 279 23.14 2.07 -1.27
C ALA A 279 21.86 1.83 -0.46
N ALA A 280 21.09 2.89 -0.22
CA ALA A 280 19.82 2.80 0.52
C ALA A 280 18.77 1.95 -0.21
N LEU A 281 18.58 2.15 -1.53
CA LEU A 281 17.66 1.38 -2.36
C LEU A 281 18.08 -0.09 -2.41
N THR A 282 19.38 -0.36 -2.59
CA THR A 282 19.94 -1.73 -2.61
C THR A 282 19.74 -2.42 -1.26
N ALA A 283 20.01 -1.74 -0.15
CA ALA A 283 19.80 -2.29 1.19
C ALA A 283 18.32 -2.60 1.46
N ALA A 284 17.40 -1.69 1.08
CA ALA A 284 15.98 -1.91 1.19
C ALA A 284 15.51 -3.10 0.32
N ALA A 285 16.00 -3.20 -0.92
CA ALA A 285 15.70 -4.30 -1.83
C ALA A 285 16.18 -5.66 -1.30
N ARG A 286 17.42 -5.74 -0.82
CA ARG A 286 17.97 -6.97 -0.22
C ARG A 286 17.18 -7.42 1.01
N ARG A 287 16.77 -6.48 1.86
CA ARG A 287 15.93 -6.77 3.02
C ARG A 287 14.57 -7.32 2.59
N THR A 288 13.95 -6.75 1.54
CA THR A 288 12.69 -7.24 0.98
C THR A 288 12.84 -8.60 0.31
N ALA A 289 13.94 -8.85 -0.43
CA ALA A 289 14.23 -10.14 -1.03
C ALA A 289 14.42 -11.25 0.02
N GLY A 290 15.03 -10.93 1.16
CA GLY A 290 15.24 -11.85 2.26
C GLY A 290 15.97 -13.12 1.80
N THR A 291 15.44 -14.29 2.16
CA THR A 291 15.98 -15.61 1.78
C THR A 291 15.85 -15.92 0.29
N ARG A 292 15.05 -15.17 -0.46
CA ARG A 292 14.88 -15.33 -1.92
C ARG A 292 15.95 -14.60 -2.74
N ALA A 293 16.89 -13.90 -2.10
CA ALA A 293 17.97 -13.19 -2.81
C ALA A 293 18.77 -14.15 -3.70
N GLY A 294 18.94 -13.77 -4.99
CA GLY A 294 19.67 -14.54 -5.98
C GLY A 294 19.00 -15.83 -6.48
N SER A 295 17.73 -16.11 -6.07
CA SER A 295 17.08 -17.39 -6.39
C SER A 295 16.35 -17.43 -7.74
N TRP A 296 16.21 -16.30 -8.44
CA TRP A 296 15.39 -16.17 -9.64
C TRP A 296 16.18 -16.27 -10.95
N GLY A 297 17.11 -17.12 -11.14
CA GLY A 297 17.77 -17.35 -12.43
C GLY A 297 18.18 -16.07 -13.19
N ARG A 298 18.02 -16.09 -14.53
CA ARG A 298 18.29 -14.95 -15.42
C ARG A 298 17.00 -14.13 -15.62
N VAL A 299 16.97 -12.94 -15.05
CA VAL A 299 15.80 -12.04 -15.12
C VAL A 299 16.12 -10.84 -16.00
N THR A 300 15.28 -10.58 -16.99
CA THR A 300 15.26 -9.29 -17.71
C THR A 300 13.98 -8.54 -17.40
N ALA A 301 14.09 -7.23 -17.15
CA ALA A 301 12.96 -6.38 -16.86
C ALA A 301 12.82 -5.28 -17.92
N VAL A 302 11.60 -5.08 -18.43
CA VAL A 302 11.20 -3.89 -19.17
C VAL A 302 10.46 -2.97 -18.22
N LEU A 303 11.00 -1.77 -18.01
CA LEU A 303 10.53 -0.80 -17.02
C LEU A 303 10.04 0.47 -17.72
N ASP A 304 8.82 0.85 -17.42
CA ASP A 304 8.17 1.97 -18.07
C ASP A 304 8.47 3.30 -17.37
N ASP A 305 9.17 4.19 -18.07
CA ASP A 305 9.36 5.59 -17.72
C ASP A 305 8.80 6.56 -18.77
N SER A 306 7.80 6.10 -19.54
CA SER A 306 7.05 6.91 -20.49
C SER A 306 6.23 8.02 -19.81
N TYR A 307 5.64 8.91 -20.59
CA TYR A 307 4.96 10.08 -20.08
C TYR A 307 3.79 9.74 -19.13
N SER A 308 3.06 8.65 -19.38
CA SER A 308 1.97 8.18 -18.53
C SER A 308 2.42 7.74 -17.12
N ALA A 309 3.69 7.38 -16.94
CA ALA A 309 4.27 7.06 -15.64
C ALA A 309 4.28 8.25 -14.64
N TYR A 310 3.94 9.47 -15.11
CA TYR A 310 3.64 10.61 -14.24
C TYR A 310 2.38 10.38 -13.39
N ALA A 311 1.44 9.56 -13.85
CA ALA A 311 0.13 9.31 -13.27
C ALA A 311 -0.74 10.59 -13.17
N SER A 312 -1.08 11.05 -11.97
CA SER A 312 -1.91 12.24 -11.75
C SER A 312 -1.31 13.16 -10.68
N GLY A 313 -1.88 14.33 -10.50
CA GLY A 313 -1.49 15.24 -9.40
C GLY A 313 -1.67 14.64 -8.00
N GLN A 314 -2.61 13.69 -7.84
CA GLN A 314 -2.88 12.98 -6.57
C GLN A 314 -1.95 11.79 -6.34
N LYS A 315 -1.57 11.09 -7.42
CA LYS A 315 -0.70 9.89 -7.39
C LYS A 315 0.64 10.17 -8.11
N ARG A 316 1.20 11.33 -7.87
CA ARG A 316 2.35 11.83 -8.60
C ARG A 316 3.49 10.81 -8.70
N ARG A 317 3.85 10.42 -9.94
CA ARG A 317 4.95 9.49 -10.30
C ARG A 317 4.85 8.11 -9.65
N ARG A 318 3.67 7.67 -9.24
CA ARG A 318 3.55 6.38 -8.56
C ARG A 318 3.92 5.20 -9.45
N PRO A 319 3.45 5.06 -10.71
CA PRO A 319 3.88 3.98 -11.58
C PRO A 319 5.40 3.94 -11.76
N LEU A 320 6.03 5.09 -11.93
CA LEU A 320 7.49 5.18 -12.02
C LEU A 320 8.19 4.78 -10.71
N ALA A 321 7.60 5.09 -9.54
CA ALA A 321 8.16 4.68 -8.26
C ALA A 321 8.10 3.16 -8.07
N VAL A 322 7.04 2.52 -8.56
CA VAL A 322 6.93 1.05 -8.60
C VAL A 322 7.98 0.46 -9.55
N ALA A 323 8.15 1.03 -10.75
CA ALA A 323 9.17 0.57 -11.71
C ALA A 323 10.59 0.72 -11.15
N LEU A 324 10.91 1.86 -10.50
CA LEU A 324 12.21 2.07 -9.86
C LEU A 324 12.45 1.11 -8.68
N ALA A 325 11.46 0.88 -7.85
CA ALA A 325 11.55 -0.05 -6.74
C ALA A 325 11.69 -1.50 -7.25
N ALA A 326 10.90 -1.89 -8.27
CA ALA A 326 11.00 -3.18 -8.93
C ALA A 326 12.39 -3.41 -9.53
N HIS A 327 13.01 -2.39 -10.14
CA HIS A 327 14.39 -2.47 -10.64
C HIS A 327 15.37 -2.97 -9.55
N PHE A 328 15.38 -2.32 -8.39
CA PHE A 328 16.29 -2.71 -7.31
C PHE A 328 15.91 -4.05 -6.68
N LEU A 329 14.62 -4.36 -6.55
CA LEU A 329 14.17 -5.63 -5.98
C LEU A 329 14.52 -6.80 -6.91
N LEU A 330 14.30 -6.66 -8.22
CA LEU A 330 14.66 -7.68 -9.21
C LEU A 330 16.17 -7.91 -9.27
N ALA A 331 16.96 -6.85 -9.15
CA ALA A 331 18.42 -6.97 -9.05
C ALA A 331 18.85 -7.73 -7.79
N ALA A 332 18.06 -7.70 -6.71
CA ALA A 332 18.34 -8.47 -5.50
C ALA A 332 17.83 -9.91 -5.56
N LEU A 333 16.74 -10.18 -6.28
CA LEU A 333 16.11 -11.51 -6.41
C LEU A 333 16.81 -12.38 -7.46
N ALA A 334 17.31 -11.78 -8.56
CA ALA A 334 17.87 -12.49 -9.70
C ALA A 334 19.30 -12.99 -9.44
N GLY A 335 19.65 -14.14 -10.00
CA GLY A 335 21.03 -14.59 -10.12
C GLY A 335 21.82 -13.78 -11.16
N SER A 336 21.14 -13.39 -12.25
CA SER A 336 21.64 -12.44 -13.26
C SER A 336 20.49 -11.51 -13.67
N TYR A 337 20.75 -10.20 -13.69
CA TYR A 337 19.72 -9.19 -13.91
C TYR A 337 20.08 -8.20 -15.01
N ARG A 338 19.11 -7.93 -15.90
CA ARG A 338 19.20 -6.86 -16.90
C ARG A 338 17.93 -6.00 -16.88
N ALA A 339 18.10 -4.67 -16.92
CA ALA A 339 16.98 -3.71 -16.99
C ALA A 339 17.01 -2.95 -18.32
N LEU A 340 15.82 -2.78 -18.91
CA LEU A 340 15.59 -2.00 -20.12
C LEU A 340 14.47 -0.99 -19.83
N TRP A 341 14.82 0.28 -19.79
CA TRP A 341 13.84 1.37 -19.64
C TRP A 341 13.23 1.72 -20.97
N THR A 342 11.94 2.07 -21.02
CA THR A 342 11.24 2.44 -22.27
C THR A 342 11.93 3.62 -22.96
N SER A 343 12.48 4.57 -22.22
CA SER A 343 13.24 5.70 -22.76
C SER A 343 14.66 5.36 -23.26
N GLY A 344 15.14 4.12 -23.09
CA GLY A 344 16.52 3.73 -23.39
C GLY A 344 17.54 4.15 -22.33
N ARG A 345 17.10 4.63 -21.18
CA ARG A 345 17.94 5.08 -20.08
C ARG A 345 18.68 3.93 -19.44
N THR A 346 19.93 4.18 -19.06
CA THR A 346 20.78 3.20 -18.33
C THR A 346 20.85 3.49 -16.83
N ASP A 347 20.65 4.76 -16.43
CA ASP A 347 20.71 5.21 -15.05
C ASP A 347 19.31 5.30 -14.43
N ALA A 348 18.97 4.31 -13.60
CA ALA A 348 17.69 4.22 -12.93
C ALA A 348 17.40 5.41 -11.99
N LEU A 349 18.40 5.99 -11.33
CA LEU A 349 18.20 7.13 -10.44
C LEU A 349 17.75 8.40 -11.18
N LEU A 350 18.06 8.49 -12.48
CA LEU A 350 17.64 9.62 -13.32
C LEU A 350 16.32 9.35 -14.05
N ALA A 351 15.62 8.26 -13.74
CA ALA A 351 14.30 7.97 -14.29
C ALA A 351 13.34 9.14 -14.07
N ARG A 352 12.60 9.48 -15.12
CA ARG A 352 11.58 10.54 -15.14
C ARG A 352 10.54 10.24 -16.21
N PRO A 353 9.29 10.63 -16.03
CA PRO A 353 8.27 10.45 -17.06
C PRO A 353 8.63 11.23 -18.32
N GLN A 354 8.83 10.53 -19.45
CA GLN A 354 9.17 11.17 -20.73
C GLN A 354 8.84 10.28 -21.93
N GLY A 355 8.50 10.91 -23.04
CA GLY A 355 8.35 10.28 -24.35
C GLY A 355 7.17 9.32 -24.48
N PRO A 356 7.05 8.71 -25.66
CA PRO A 356 6.08 7.65 -25.92
C PRO A 356 6.48 6.33 -25.28
N THR A 357 5.65 5.31 -25.42
CA THR A 357 5.85 3.99 -24.82
C THR A 357 6.17 2.94 -25.90
N PRO A 358 7.45 2.73 -26.28
CA PRO A 358 7.86 1.76 -27.28
C PRO A 358 8.02 0.35 -26.69
N LEU A 359 6.95 -0.20 -26.07
CA LEU A 359 7.03 -1.50 -25.39
C LEU A 359 7.42 -2.62 -26.33
N GLY A 360 6.87 -2.66 -27.56
CA GLY A 360 7.18 -3.71 -28.53
C GLY A 360 8.66 -3.81 -28.85
N ALA A 361 9.33 -2.67 -29.10
CA ALA A 361 10.77 -2.64 -29.36
C ALA A 361 11.58 -3.09 -28.13
N ARG A 362 11.21 -2.64 -26.93
CA ARG A 362 11.89 -3.04 -25.70
C ARG A 362 11.68 -4.51 -25.35
N LEU A 363 10.54 -5.08 -25.70
CA LEU A 363 10.29 -6.52 -25.57
C LEU A 363 11.19 -7.34 -26.47
N LEU A 364 11.41 -6.92 -27.72
CA LEU A 364 12.38 -7.57 -28.62
C LEU A 364 13.79 -7.55 -28.01
N ASP A 365 14.28 -6.36 -27.63
CA ASP A 365 15.59 -6.20 -26.99
C ASP A 365 15.71 -7.10 -25.75
N ALA A 366 14.64 -7.25 -24.97
CA ALA A 366 14.63 -8.05 -23.76
C ALA A 366 14.64 -9.56 -24.05
N LEU A 367 13.84 -10.02 -25.00
CA LEU A 367 13.75 -11.42 -25.37
C LEU A 367 15.04 -11.92 -26.03
N GLU A 368 15.76 -11.07 -26.77
CA GLU A 368 17.08 -11.38 -27.34
C GLU A 368 18.14 -11.69 -26.26
N THR A 369 17.94 -11.24 -25.02
CA THR A 369 18.86 -11.56 -23.91
C THR A 369 18.74 -13.01 -23.43
N GLY A 370 17.73 -13.75 -23.87
CA GLY A 370 17.46 -15.14 -23.49
C GLY A 370 17.16 -15.31 -21.99
N PRO A 371 16.24 -14.53 -21.40
CA PRO A 371 15.95 -14.63 -19.98
C PRO A 371 15.18 -15.91 -19.64
N ASP A 372 15.31 -16.38 -18.39
CA ASP A 372 14.42 -17.41 -17.86
C ASP A 372 13.06 -16.77 -17.48
N LEU A 373 13.10 -15.50 -16.99
CA LEU A 373 11.93 -14.70 -16.62
C LEU A 373 12.04 -13.29 -17.21
N LEU A 374 11.06 -12.89 -18.02
CA LEU A 374 10.86 -11.52 -18.49
C LEU A 374 9.75 -10.85 -17.69
N LEU A 375 10.08 -9.79 -16.99
CA LEU A 375 9.11 -8.97 -16.25
C LEU A 375 8.90 -7.63 -16.95
N VAL A 376 7.63 -7.26 -17.15
CA VAL A 376 7.24 -5.97 -17.72
C VAL A 376 6.50 -5.18 -16.65
N VAL A 377 7.01 -4.00 -16.29
CA VAL A 377 6.34 -3.09 -15.36
C VAL A 377 5.90 -1.86 -16.14
N SER A 378 4.62 -1.80 -16.50
CA SER A 378 4.02 -0.76 -17.35
C SER A 378 2.53 -0.62 -17.09
N ASP A 379 1.92 0.53 -17.48
CA ASP A 379 0.47 0.71 -17.51
C ASP A 379 -0.22 -0.03 -18.68
N GLY A 380 0.54 -0.72 -19.50
CA GLY A 380 0.05 -1.53 -20.62
C GLY A 380 -0.34 -0.74 -21.87
N PHE A 381 -0.09 0.58 -21.91
CA PHE A 381 -0.29 1.38 -23.10
C PHE A 381 0.96 1.36 -23.98
N ASP A 382 0.86 0.61 -25.09
CA ASP A 382 1.87 0.54 -26.15
C ASP A 382 1.45 1.47 -27.30
N ASN A 383 2.20 2.53 -27.55
CA ASN A 383 1.82 3.57 -28.50
C ASN A 383 2.92 3.98 -29.51
N ALA A 384 4.04 3.26 -29.53
CA ALA A 384 5.17 3.60 -30.41
C ALA A 384 5.86 2.35 -31.00
N PRO A 385 5.27 1.72 -32.04
CA PRO A 385 3.92 1.89 -32.60
C PRO A 385 2.84 1.14 -31.80
N PRO A 386 1.57 1.57 -31.90
CA PRO A 386 0.48 0.91 -31.18
C PRO A 386 0.31 -0.56 -31.55
N GLY A 387 0.17 -1.43 -30.54
CA GLY A 387 -0.10 -2.86 -30.70
C GLY A 387 1.14 -3.72 -31.00
N LEU A 388 2.32 -3.15 -31.17
CA LEU A 388 3.55 -3.90 -31.46
C LEU A 388 3.90 -4.87 -30.32
N ALA A 389 3.70 -4.48 -29.07
CA ALA A 389 3.97 -5.33 -27.92
C ALA A 389 3.16 -6.64 -27.96
N ALA A 390 1.85 -6.55 -28.24
CA ALA A 390 0.98 -7.71 -28.37
C ALA A 390 1.42 -8.63 -29.51
N GLU A 391 1.79 -8.06 -30.66
CA GLU A 391 2.24 -8.83 -31.84
C GLU A 391 3.59 -9.50 -31.60
N VAL A 392 4.56 -8.81 -31.01
CA VAL A 392 5.86 -9.38 -30.60
C VAL A 392 5.66 -10.58 -29.68
N LEU A 393 4.85 -10.43 -28.64
CA LEU A 393 4.57 -11.50 -27.69
C LEU A 393 3.83 -12.68 -28.34
N ARG A 394 2.89 -12.41 -29.25
CA ARG A 394 2.19 -13.43 -30.01
C ARG A 394 3.14 -14.23 -30.90
N VAL A 395 3.97 -13.54 -31.71
CA VAL A 395 4.93 -14.17 -32.61
C VAL A 395 5.99 -14.94 -31.81
N TRP A 396 6.53 -14.33 -30.77
CA TRP A 396 7.49 -15.00 -29.89
C TRP A 396 6.93 -16.32 -29.37
N ARG A 397 5.75 -16.30 -28.75
CA ARG A 397 5.14 -17.50 -28.14
C ARG A 397 4.76 -18.56 -29.16
N THR A 398 4.36 -18.17 -30.39
CA THR A 398 3.90 -19.13 -31.40
C THR A 398 5.00 -19.64 -32.31
N ARG A 399 6.08 -18.88 -32.53
CA ARG A 399 7.11 -19.20 -33.53
C ARG A 399 8.50 -19.46 -32.97
N ILE A 400 8.89 -18.70 -31.89
CA ILE A 400 10.26 -18.70 -31.39
C ILE A 400 10.37 -19.53 -30.11
N ASP A 401 9.43 -19.36 -29.20
CA ASP A 401 9.38 -20.10 -27.93
C ASP A 401 8.02 -20.78 -27.70
N PRO A 402 7.61 -21.72 -28.59
CA PRO A 402 6.34 -22.44 -28.43
C PRO A 402 6.34 -23.36 -27.19
N ALA A 403 7.52 -23.78 -26.71
CA ALA A 403 7.68 -24.59 -25.51
C ALA A 403 7.53 -23.77 -24.20
N GLY A 404 7.54 -22.43 -24.28
CA GLY A 404 7.38 -21.59 -23.11
C GLY A 404 8.58 -21.63 -22.17
N ARG A 405 9.81 -21.65 -22.66
CA ARG A 405 11.03 -21.67 -21.86
C ARG A 405 11.29 -20.34 -21.14
N THR A 406 10.85 -19.24 -21.75
CA THR A 406 10.86 -17.92 -21.12
C THR A 406 9.50 -17.65 -20.48
N ASP A 407 9.45 -17.50 -19.17
CA ASP A 407 8.28 -16.99 -18.49
C ASP A 407 8.16 -15.48 -18.71
N VAL A 408 6.98 -15.01 -19.12
CA VAL A 408 6.71 -13.58 -19.31
C VAL A 408 5.57 -13.17 -18.40
N VAL A 409 5.80 -12.15 -17.54
CA VAL A 409 4.79 -11.62 -16.62
C VAL A 409 4.71 -10.11 -16.77
N HIS A 410 3.49 -9.59 -16.87
CA HIS A 410 3.19 -8.17 -16.85
C HIS A 410 2.66 -7.74 -15.48
N LEU A 411 3.29 -6.74 -14.88
CA LEU A 411 2.89 -6.10 -13.64
C LEU A 411 2.42 -4.68 -13.94
N ASN A 412 1.14 -4.43 -13.77
CA ASN A 412 0.54 -3.14 -14.11
C ASN A 412 0.21 -2.33 -12.84
N PRO A 413 0.84 -1.15 -12.62
CA PRO A 413 0.58 -0.29 -11.47
C PRO A 413 -0.66 0.60 -11.62
N VAL A 414 -1.38 0.54 -12.74
CA VAL A 414 -2.48 1.44 -13.08
C VAL A 414 -3.76 0.66 -13.37
N TYR A 415 -4.86 1.04 -12.72
CA TYR A 415 -6.19 0.52 -13.01
C TYR A 415 -6.87 1.36 -14.10
N ASP A 416 -7.36 0.70 -15.16
CA ASP A 416 -8.17 1.32 -16.21
C ASP A 416 -9.66 1.19 -15.89
N ALA A 417 -10.25 2.29 -15.43
CA ALA A 417 -11.68 2.34 -15.08
C ALA A 417 -12.63 2.27 -16.30
N ARG A 418 -12.12 2.32 -17.53
CA ARG A 418 -12.95 2.17 -18.74
C ARG A 418 -13.19 0.70 -19.04
N GLU A 419 -12.14 -0.11 -18.87
CA GLU A 419 -12.16 -1.54 -19.13
C GLU A 419 -12.45 -2.37 -17.88
N PHE A 420 -12.63 -1.74 -16.72
CA PHE A 420 -12.83 -2.38 -15.40
C PHE A 420 -11.69 -3.31 -14.99
N GLU A 421 -10.50 -3.15 -15.55
CA GLU A 421 -9.36 -4.02 -15.27
C GLU A 421 -8.02 -3.26 -15.26
N VAL A 422 -6.94 -3.94 -14.90
CA VAL A 422 -5.59 -3.51 -15.27
C VAL A 422 -5.34 -3.92 -16.71
N ARG A 423 -4.94 -2.98 -17.56
CA ARG A 423 -4.75 -3.22 -19.00
C ARG A 423 -3.73 -4.33 -19.23
N ARG A 424 -4.07 -5.30 -20.06
CA ARG A 424 -3.20 -6.41 -20.44
C ARG A 424 -2.38 -6.04 -21.68
N LEU A 425 -1.09 -6.44 -21.71
CA LEU A 425 -0.26 -6.29 -22.91
C LEU A 425 -0.69 -7.23 -24.03
N SER A 426 -1.07 -8.45 -23.66
CA SER A 426 -1.51 -9.50 -24.57
C SER A 426 -2.34 -10.53 -23.80
N PRO A 427 -3.36 -11.14 -24.42
CA PRO A 427 -4.08 -12.25 -23.79
C PRO A 427 -3.19 -13.47 -23.43
N ALA A 428 -2.04 -13.60 -24.12
CA ALA A 428 -1.10 -14.70 -23.90
C ALA A 428 -0.14 -14.47 -22.71
N VAL A 429 -0.14 -13.26 -22.12
CA VAL A 429 0.77 -12.89 -21.03
C VAL A 429 -0.03 -12.65 -19.74
N PRO A 430 0.30 -13.39 -18.66
CA PRO A 430 -0.30 -13.16 -17.35
C PRO A 430 -0.05 -11.72 -16.91
N THR A 431 -1.11 -11.05 -16.47
CA THR A 431 -1.05 -9.68 -15.96
C THR A 431 -1.56 -9.63 -14.53
N ALA A 432 -0.78 -9.06 -13.63
CA ALA A 432 -1.20 -8.77 -12.27
C ALA A 432 -1.10 -7.27 -11.97
N GLY A 433 -2.05 -6.77 -11.18
CA GLY A 433 -2.00 -5.42 -10.63
C GLY A 433 -0.91 -5.32 -9.56
N ILE A 434 -0.10 -4.27 -9.59
CA ILE A 434 0.94 -4.04 -8.58
C ILE A 434 0.80 -2.65 -7.95
N ARG A 435 0.89 -2.62 -6.62
CA ARG A 435 0.86 -1.37 -5.87
C ARG A 435 2.21 -1.01 -5.28
N ASP A 436 2.80 -1.90 -4.58
CA ASP A 436 4.10 -1.73 -3.95
C ASP A 436 5.03 -2.84 -4.47
N ALA A 437 6.27 -2.51 -4.79
CA ALA A 437 7.19 -3.49 -5.38
C ALA A 437 7.52 -4.64 -4.42
N GLU A 438 7.33 -4.43 -3.14
CA GLU A 438 7.47 -5.44 -2.09
C GLU A 438 6.55 -6.66 -2.31
N ASP A 439 5.40 -6.45 -2.96
CA ASP A 439 4.42 -7.51 -3.27
C ASP A 439 4.81 -8.35 -4.51
N LEU A 440 5.84 -7.92 -5.26
CA LEU A 440 6.22 -8.49 -6.55
C LEU A 440 6.39 -10.02 -6.53
N PRO A 441 7.04 -10.66 -5.53
CA PRO A 441 7.17 -12.11 -5.54
C PRO A 441 5.83 -12.84 -5.45
N ALA A 442 4.92 -12.37 -4.60
CA ALA A 442 3.59 -12.95 -4.48
C ALA A 442 2.71 -12.70 -5.72
N LEU A 443 2.88 -11.55 -6.37
CA LEU A 443 2.15 -11.19 -7.58
C LEU A 443 2.60 -11.99 -8.81
N VAL A 444 3.88 -12.34 -8.92
CA VAL A 444 4.37 -13.24 -9.98
C VAL A 444 3.77 -14.63 -9.84
N GLU A 445 3.65 -15.13 -8.60
CA GLU A 445 2.95 -16.40 -8.32
C GLU A 445 1.44 -16.30 -8.69
N LEU A 446 0.76 -15.21 -8.31
CA LEU A 446 -0.65 -14.98 -8.64
C LEU A 446 -0.87 -14.83 -10.15
N ALA A 447 0.02 -14.17 -10.86
CA ALA A 447 -0.08 -13.97 -12.30
C ALA A 447 -0.12 -15.30 -13.08
N ALA A 448 0.49 -16.36 -12.57
CA ALA A 448 0.42 -17.68 -13.19
C ALA A 448 -1.03 -18.20 -13.33
N PHE A 449 -1.95 -17.76 -12.48
CA PHE A 449 -3.38 -18.09 -12.59
C PHE A 449 -4.10 -17.29 -13.68
N ALA A 450 -3.57 -16.16 -14.10
CA ALA A 450 -4.18 -15.28 -15.10
C ALA A 450 -4.01 -15.77 -16.55
N THR A 451 -3.40 -16.92 -16.79
CA THR A 451 -3.18 -17.47 -18.14
C THR A 451 -4.43 -18.09 -18.77
N GLY A 452 -5.60 -18.07 -18.10
CA GLY A 452 -6.82 -18.69 -18.58
C GLY A 452 -6.79 -20.24 -18.65
N ARG A 453 -5.69 -20.85 -18.18
CA ARG A 453 -5.52 -22.32 -18.13
C ARG A 453 -5.88 -22.92 -16.77
N THR A 454 -6.15 -22.07 -15.78
CA THR A 454 -6.40 -22.47 -14.41
C THR A 454 -7.85 -22.24 -14.05
N GLY A 455 -8.61 -23.32 -13.84
CA GLY A 455 -10.01 -23.22 -13.44
C GLY A 455 -10.22 -22.76 -11.99
N LEU A 456 -11.45 -22.37 -11.69
CA LEU A 456 -11.89 -21.89 -10.36
C LEU A 456 -11.48 -22.81 -9.19
N PRO A 457 -11.52 -24.17 -9.28
CA PRO A 457 -11.13 -25.03 -8.16
C PRO A 457 -9.68 -24.81 -7.69
N ARG A 458 -8.75 -24.65 -8.63
CA ARG A 458 -7.33 -24.40 -8.31
C ARG A 458 -7.10 -23.01 -7.75
N LEU A 459 -7.80 -22.01 -8.27
CA LEU A 459 -7.77 -20.65 -7.71
C LEU A 459 -8.36 -20.63 -6.28
N ARG A 460 -9.48 -21.35 -6.04
CA ARG A 460 -10.06 -21.50 -4.69
C ARG A 460 -9.06 -22.15 -3.73
N ALA A 461 -8.43 -23.25 -4.12
CA ALA A 461 -7.44 -23.92 -3.28
C ALA A 461 -6.25 -22.98 -2.92
N HIS A 462 -5.80 -22.16 -3.88
CA HIS A 462 -4.77 -21.13 -3.62
C HIS A 462 -5.28 -20.08 -2.62
N LEU A 463 -6.49 -19.57 -2.82
CA LEU A 463 -7.08 -18.56 -1.92
C LEU A 463 -7.29 -19.13 -0.51
N ASP A 464 -7.75 -20.37 -0.38
CA ASP A 464 -7.93 -21.04 0.90
C ASP A 464 -6.60 -21.22 1.65
N ALA A 465 -5.53 -21.59 0.93
CA ALA A 465 -4.18 -21.64 1.48
C ALA A 465 -3.72 -20.25 1.97
N ARG A 466 -3.93 -19.20 1.17
CA ARG A 466 -3.61 -17.81 1.56
C ARG A 466 -4.43 -17.33 2.76
N VAL A 467 -5.70 -17.69 2.83
CA VAL A 467 -6.56 -17.42 3.99
C VAL A 467 -6.02 -18.11 5.24
N ALA A 468 -5.66 -19.39 5.13
CA ALA A 468 -5.09 -20.14 6.25
C ALA A 468 -3.78 -19.53 6.75
N GLU A 469 -2.85 -19.18 5.86
CA GLU A 469 -1.61 -18.48 6.18
C GLU A 469 -1.89 -17.13 6.85
N PHE A 470 -2.80 -16.34 6.29
CA PHE A 470 -3.15 -15.01 6.79
C PHE A 470 -3.71 -15.06 8.21
N LEU A 471 -4.56 -16.04 8.51
CA LEU A 471 -5.14 -16.22 9.84
C LEU A 471 -4.15 -16.84 10.83
N ALA A 472 -3.22 -17.69 10.38
CA ALA A 472 -2.19 -18.31 11.21
C ALA A 472 -1.00 -17.38 11.50
N ALA A 473 -0.75 -16.39 10.64
CA ALA A 473 0.34 -15.45 10.84
C ALA A 473 0.18 -14.75 12.18
N ALA A 474 1.23 -14.84 13.03
CA ALA A 474 1.26 -14.05 14.26
C ALA A 474 1.05 -12.57 13.91
N PRO A 475 0.36 -11.78 14.77
CA PRO A 475 0.29 -10.36 14.55
C PRO A 475 1.73 -9.86 14.44
N GLU A 476 2.12 -9.39 13.25
CA GLU A 476 3.29 -8.54 13.14
C GLU A 476 2.97 -7.33 14.02
N ARG A 477 3.35 -7.42 15.28
CA ARG A 477 3.48 -6.22 16.09
C ARG A 477 4.55 -5.44 15.37
N PHE A 478 4.14 -4.46 14.57
CA PHE A 478 5.05 -3.36 14.27
C PHE A 478 5.68 -3.03 15.60
N PRO A 479 7.00 -3.20 15.76
CA PRO A 479 7.62 -2.85 17.03
C PRO A 479 7.11 -1.46 17.32
N ALA A 480 6.39 -1.30 18.45
CA ALA A 480 6.00 0.02 18.91
C ALA A 480 7.31 0.78 18.89
N GLU A 481 7.43 1.77 17.98
CA GLU A 481 8.64 2.58 17.96
C GLU A 481 8.82 3.01 19.41
N PRO A 482 9.97 2.71 20.07
CA PRO A 482 10.13 3.02 21.48
C PRO A 482 9.75 4.49 21.63
N ALA A 483 8.85 4.78 22.54
CA ALA A 483 8.55 6.14 22.92
C ALA A 483 9.91 6.74 23.24
N ALA A 484 10.41 7.64 22.37
CA ALA A 484 11.70 8.28 22.58
C ALA A 484 11.62 9.05 23.90
N GLY A 485 12.17 8.49 24.98
CA GLY A 485 12.05 9.10 26.29
C GLY A 485 12.37 8.23 27.48
N ALA A 486 12.87 6.99 27.30
CA ALA A 486 13.59 6.29 28.36
C ALA A 486 15.09 6.57 28.19
N ALA A 487 15.52 7.78 28.48
CA ALA A 487 16.93 8.07 28.69
C ALA A 487 17.36 7.34 29.96
N GLU A 488 18.35 6.48 29.82
CA GLU A 488 19.11 5.86 30.86
C GLU A 488 19.47 6.88 31.99
N THR A 489 18.79 6.76 33.13
CA THR A 489 19.38 7.14 34.39
C THR A 489 20.14 5.94 34.92
N ALA A 490 21.32 5.67 34.35
CA ALA A 490 22.31 4.81 34.96
C ALA A 490 23.29 5.70 35.70
N GLY A 491 23.28 5.50 36.99
CA GLY A 491 24.04 6.18 37.98
C GLY A 491 25.55 6.15 37.80
N GLY A 492 26.14 7.24 38.14
CA GLY A 492 27.52 7.37 38.50
C GLY A 492 27.59 7.58 39.99
N THR A 493 27.90 6.55 40.74
CA THR A 493 28.56 6.66 42.06
C THR A 493 29.89 5.96 41.94
N ALA A 494 30.92 6.72 41.92
CA ALA A 494 32.19 6.61 42.68
C ALA A 494 33.14 7.71 42.23
#